data_96f9c2191a5a960ae24af2385bc39771
#
_entry.id   96f9c2191a5a960ae24af2385bc39771
#
_cell.length_a   1.000
_cell.length_b   1.000
_cell.length_c   1.000
_cell.angle_alpha   90.00
_cell.angle_beta   90.00
_cell.angle_gamma   90.00
#
_symmetry.space_group_name_H-M   'P 1'
#
loop_
_entity.id
_entity.type
_entity.pdbx_description
1 polymer ?
#
loop_
_entity_poly.entity_id
_entity_poly.type
_entity_poly.pdbx_seq_one_letter_code
_entity_poly.pdbx_strand_id
1 'polypeptide(L)'
;MSKVLASLPVGERVGIAFSGGLDTSVAVAWMREKGAVPCTYTADIGQYDEPDIASVPGRAAAYGAEIARLVDCRAALVEEGLAALACGAFHIRSGGRAYFNTTPLGRAVTGTLLVRAMLEDGVQIWGDGSTFKGNDIERFYRYGLLANPSLRIYKPWLDACFVGELGGRKEMSEWLLARGLPYRDSAEKAYSTDANIWGATHEAKALEHLDAGIEIVEPIMGVRFWDPAAEIAAEDVTIGFEQGRPVTVNGKEFASAVDLVLEANAIGGRHGLGMSDQIENRVIEAKSRGIYEAPGMALLHAAYERLVNAIHNEDTIANYHCEGRRLGRLMYEGRWLDPQALMLRESLQRWVGTAITGEVTLRLRRGEDYSILGTSGPTFSYHPDKLSMERTEDSAFGPTDRIGQLTMRNLDIADSRAKLEQYAGLGMFGRAHPAPPETGQPVPAGLQSAPTGLIGAMPEGGARAIASRGKVAGDDELLDHAAMEAGTD
;
A
#
# COMPACT_ATOMS: atom_id res chain seq x y z
N MET A 1 -3.37 -23.09 -22.71
CA MET A 1 -2.33 -22.51 -23.58
C MET A 1 -1.88 -21.18 -23.03
N SER A 2 -0.59 -20.84 -23.15
CA SER A 2 -0.08 -19.54 -22.72
C SER A 2 -0.77 -18.43 -23.50
N LYS A 3 -1.15 -17.36 -22.79
CA LYS A 3 -1.66 -16.13 -23.42
C LYS A 3 -0.51 -15.24 -23.92
N VAL A 4 0.70 -15.46 -23.40
CA VAL A 4 1.90 -14.67 -23.70
C VAL A 4 2.51 -15.17 -25.00
N LEU A 5 2.74 -14.22 -25.92
CA LEU A 5 3.46 -14.44 -27.16
C LEU A 5 4.97 -14.32 -26.88
N ALA A 6 5.72 -15.34 -27.28
CA ALA A 6 7.18 -15.39 -27.06
C ALA A 6 7.97 -14.54 -28.06
N SER A 7 7.33 -14.10 -29.15
CA SER A 7 7.94 -13.29 -30.21
C SER A 7 6.96 -12.29 -30.79
N LEU A 8 7.48 -11.27 -31.46
CA LEU A 8 6.70 -10.18 -32.05
C LEU A 8 5.66 -10.73 -33.05
N PRO A 9 4.37 -10.36 -32.92
CA PRO A 9 3.32 -10.74 -33.86
C PRO A 9 3.36 -9.86 -35.13
N VAL A 10 4.19 -10.22 -36.08
CA VAL A 10 4.40 -9.49 -37.34
C VAL A 10 3.10 -9.40 -38.15
N GLY A 11 2.79 -8.19 -38.65
CA GLY A 11 1.56 -7.91 -39.44
C GLY A 11 0.30 -7.68 -38.58
N GLU A 12 0.37 -7.85 -37.26
CA GLU A 12 -0.77 -7.68 -36.37
C GLU A 12 -0.71 -6.35 -35.60
N ARG A 13 -1.88 -5.85 -35.20
CA ARG A 13 -2.01 -4.68 -34.30
C ARG A 13 -1.67 -5.08 -32.87
N VAL A 14 -0.72 -4.35 -32.27
CA VAL A 14 -0.28 -4.53 -30.89
C VAL A 14 -0.56 -3.27 -30.10
N GLY A 15 -1.46 -3.34 -29.12
CA GLY A 15 -1.75 -2.26 -28.20
C GLY A 15 -0.64 -2.18 -27.13
N ILE A 16 -0.15 -0.97 -26.90
CA ILE A 16 0.90 -0.69 -25.90
C ILE A 16 0.45 0.41 -24.95
N ALA A 17 0.52 0.12 -23.63
CA ALA A 17 0.46 1.17 -22.64
C ALA A 17 1.70 2.06 -22.79
N PHE A 18 1.48 3.29 -23.26
CA PHE A 18 2.55 4.19 -23.68
C PHE A 18 2.70 5.37 -22.71
N SER A 19 3.84 5.45 -22.05
CA SER A 19 4.17 6.53 -21.11
C SER A 19 4.91 7.70 -21.75
N GLY A 20 5.42 7.55 -22.96
CA GLY A 20 6.31 8.54 -23.59
C GLY A 20 7.76 8.48 -23.12
N GLY A 21 8.09 7.57 -22.20
CA GLY A 21 9.45 7.30 -21.75
C GLY A 21 10.27 6.48 -22.75
N LEU A 22 11.59 6.35 -22.50
CA LEU A 22 12.53 5.67 -23.39
C LEU A 22 12.08 4.24 -23.74
N ASP A 23 11.78 3.44 -22.73
CA ASP A 23 11.43 2.03 -22.90
C ASP A 23 10.21 1.82 -23.83
N THR A 24 9.16 2.60 -23.65
CA THR A 24 7.95 2.48 -24.49
C THR A 24 8.15 3.10 -25.86
N SER A 25 8.92 4.19 -25.98
CA SER A 25 9.23 4.84 -27.25
C SER A 25 10.05 3.92 -28.18
N VAL A 26 11.09 3.31 -27.63
CA VAL A 26 11.91 2.36 -28.36
C VAL A 26 11.10 1.10 -28.74
N ALA A 27 10.25 0.60 -27.84
CA ALA A 27 9.41 -0.55 -28.12
C ALA A 27 8.47 -0.31 -29.31
N VAL A 28 7.81 0.85 -29.36
CA VAL A 28 6.93 1.25 -30.47
C VAL A 28 7.72 1.31 -31.79
N ALA A 29 8.84 2.02 -31.82
CA ALA A 29 9.66 2.17 -33.02
C ALA A 29 10.23 0.83 -33.51
N TRP A 30 10.71 -0.02 -32.59
CA TRP A 30 11.24 -1.35 -32.88
C TRP A 30 10.16 -2.29 -33.44
N MET A 31 8.98 -2.32 -32.82
CA MET A 31 7.85 -3.12 -33.31
C MET A 31 7.46 -2.68 -34.74
N ARG A 32 7.42 -1.39 -35.01
CA ARG A 32 7.12 -0.86 -36.33
C ARG A 32 8.19 -1.29 -37.35
N GLU A 33 9.47 -1.16 -37.04
CA GLU A 33 10.58 -1.57 -37.90
C GLU A 33 10.55 -3.06 -38.21
N LYS A 34 10.21 -3.90 -37.20
CA LYS A 34 10.14 -5.36 -37.37
C LYS A 34 8.81 -5.84 -37.98
N GLY A 35 7.92 -4.93 -38.38
CA GLY A 35 6.73 -5.25 -39.18
C GLY A 35 5.45 -5.54 -38.39
N ALA A 36 5.40 -5.28 -37.10
CA ALA A 36 4.14 -5.24 -36.36
C ALA A 36 3.47 -3.85 -36.52
N VAL A 37 2.23 -3.71 -36.10
CA VAL A 37 1.45 -2.47 -36.17
C VAL A 37 1.19 -1.98 -34.74
N PRO A 38 2.07 -1.10 -34.18
CA PRO A 38 1.88 -0.60 -32.83
C PRO A 38 0.71 0.39 -32.75
N CYS A 39 -0.13 0.20 -31.72
CA CYS A 39 -1.22 1.05 -31.34
C CYS A 39 -1.00 1.50 -29.90
N THR A 40 -0.88 2.78 -29.64
CA THR A 40 -0.50 3.29 -28.34
C THR A 40 -1.70 3.88 -27.59
N TYR A 41 -1.73 3.63 -26.30
CA TYR A 41 -2.76 4.09 -25.36
C TYR A 41 -2.06 4.73 -24.17
N THR A 42 -2.22 6.05 -24.04
CA THR A 42 -1.64 6.82 -22.92
C THR A 42 -2.75 7.11 -21.93
N ALA A 43 -2.51 6.84 -20.67
CA ALA A 43 -3.43 7.20 -19.60
C ALA A 43 -3.11 8.61 -19.10
N ASP A 44 -4.10 9.49 -19.09
CA ASP A 44 -4.07 10.70 -18.27
C ASP A 44 -4.53 10.32 -16.86
N ILE A 45 -3.58 10.25 -15.94
CA ILE A 45 -3.76 9.93 -14.53
C ILE A 45 -3.38 11.11 -13.63
N GLY A 46 -3.26 12.31 -14.19
CA GLY A 46 -2.83 13.50 -13.45
C GLY A 46 -1.37 13.41 -12.98
N GLN A 47 -0.49 12.84 -13.79
CA GLN A 47 0.91 12.61 -13.47
C GLN A 47 1.73 13.90 -13.44
N TYR A 48 2.40 14.13 -12.32
CA TYR A 48 3.23 15.33 -12.07
C TYR A 48 4.59 15.28 -12.78
N ASP A 49 5.02 14.11 -13.25
CA ASP A 49 6.29 13.91 -13.98
C ASP A 49 6.18 14.11 -15.50
N GLU A 50 4.95 14.34 -16.04
CA GLU A 50 4.72 14.66 -17.44
C GLU A 50 4.03 16.04 -17.58
N PRO A 51 4.77 17.07 -17.93
CA PRO A 51 4.24 18.46 -17.97
C PRO A 51 3.26 18.71 -19.12
N ASP A 52 3.28 17.89 -20.19
CA ASP A 52 2.42 18.04 -21.37
C ASP A 52 1.91 16.67 -21.84
N ILE A 53 0.97 16.14 -21.08
CA ILE A 53 0.34 14.86 -21.36
C ILE A 53 -0.41 14.86 -22.70
N ALA A 54 -0.93 16.01 -23.14
CA ALA A 54 -1.65 16.15 -24.39
C ALA A 54 -0.75 15.93 -25.63
N SER A 55 0.56 16.17 -25.51
CA SER A 55 1.54 15.95 -26.58
C SER A 55 1.98 14.49 -26.72
N VAL A 56 1.74 13.64 -25.71
CA VAL A 56 2.23 12.24 -25.69
C VAL A 56 1.74 11.42 -26.88
N PRO A 57 0.45 11.48 -27.31
CA PRO A 57 0.01 10.78 -28.51
C PRO A 57 0.75 11.23 -29.78
N GLY A 58 1.06 12.51 -29.91
CA GLY A 58 1.86 13.02 -31.02
C GLY A 58 3.27 12.47 -31.04
N ARG A 59 3.90 12.31 -29.85
CA ARG A 59 5.21 11.65 -29.71
C ARG A 59 5.13 10.18 -30.15
N ALA A 60 4.08 9.45 -29.75
CA ALA A 60 3.86 8.07 -30.15
C ALA A 60 3.72 7.91 -31.68
N ALA A 61 2.97 8.81 -32.32
CA ALA A 61 2.84 8.82 -33.77
C ALA A 61 4.18 9.05 -34.49
N ALA A 62 5.06 9.90 -33.94
CA ALA A 62 6.42 10.10 -34.46
C ALA A 62 7.29 8.83 -34.39
N TYR A 63 7.05 7.93 -33.43
CA TYR A 63 7.68 6.60 -33.37
C TYR A 63 7.00 5.55 -34.25
N GLY A 64 5.95 5.91 -34.97
CA GLY A 64 5.29 5.05 -35.95
C GLY A 64 4.08 4.28 -35.44
N ALA A 65 3.46 4.73 -34.36
CA ALA A 65 2.18 4.21 -33.91
C ALA A 65 1.10 4.49 -34.96
N GLU A 66 0.28 3.49 -35.32
CA GLU A 66 -0.88 3.64 -36.21
C GLU A 66 -2.04 4.32 -35.49
N ILE A 67 -2.25 3.96 -34.26
CA ILE A 67 -3.24 4.57 -33.35
C ILE A 67 -2.47 5.17 -32.17
N ALA A 68 -2.83 6.38 -31.76
CA ALA A 68 -2.28 7.03 -30.59
C ALA A 68 -3.42 7.74 -29.84
N ARG A 69 -3.86 7.16 -28.71
CA ARG A 69 -4.99 7.68 -27.92
C ARG A 69 -4.53 8.14 -26.55
N LEU A 70 -5.09 9.28 -26.11
CA LEU A 70 -5.07 9.71 -24.72
C LEU A 70 -6.39 9.32 -24.07
N VAL A 71 -6.34 8.63 -22.94
CA VAL A 71 -7.50 8.12 -22.20
C VAL A 71 -7.52 8.80 -20.84
N ASP A 72 -8.57 9.60 -20.56
CA ASP A 72 -8.73 10.22 -19.25
C ASP A 72 -9.12 9.16 -18.20
N CYS A 73 -8.22 8.95 -17.26
CA CYS A 73 -8.35 7.98 -16.17
C CYS A 73 -8.45 8.66 -14.79
N ARG A 74 -8.40 10.01 -14.72
CA ARG A 74 -8.26 10.76 -13.45
C ARG A 74 -9.41 10.51 -12.49
N ALA A 75 -10.65 10.66 -12.97
CA ALA A 75 -11.82 10.47 -12.12
C ALA A 75 -11.92 9.05 -11.58
N ALA A 76 -11.68 8.03 -12.43
CA ALA A 76 -11.68 6.65 -12.01
C ALA A 76 -10.57 6.35 -10.98
N LEU A 77 -9.38 6.91 -11.19
CA LEU A 77 -8.27 6.74 -10.26
C LEU A 77 -8.53 7.41 -8.91
N VAL A 78 -9.16 8.57 -8.91
CA VAL A 78 -9.56 9.25 -7.66
C VAL A 78 -10.57 8.40 -6.89
N GLU A 79 -11.60 7.85 -7.55
CA GLU A 79 -12.59 6.99 -6.88
C GLU A 79 -11.96 5.74 -6.27
N GLU A 80 -11.05 5.07 -6.99
CA GLU A 80 -10.34 3.90 -6.46
C GLU A 80 -9.41 4.27 -5.30
N GLY A 81 -8.79 5.47 -5.32
CA GLY A 81 -7.98 5.97 -4.21
C GLY A 81 -8.81 6.29 -2.97
N LEU A 82 -9.99 6.89 -3.15
CA LEU A 82 -10.92 7.12 -2.04
C LEU A 82 -11.44 5.80 -1.45
N ALA A 83 -11.65 4.78 -2.28
CA ALA A 83 -11.98 3.44 -1.78
C ALA A 83 -10.81 2.83 -0.99
N ALA A 84 -9.57 3.01 -1.44
CA ALA A 84 -8.38 2.56 -0.72
C ALA A 84 -8.20 3.28 0.62
N LEU A 85 -8.45 4.60 0.65
CA LEU A 85 -8.46 5.42 1.87
C LEU A 85 -9.48 4.91 2.87
N ALA A 86 -10.74 4.75 2.44
CA ALA A 86 -11.84 4.30 3.29
C ALA A 86 -11.60 2.90 3.89
N CYS A 87 -10.84 2.06 3.21
CA CYS A 87 -10.49 0.71 3.67
C CYS A 87 -9.16 0.63 4.43
N GLY A 88 -8.38 1.72 4.54
CA GLY A 88 -7.03 1.66 5.09
C GLY A 88 -6.10 0.69 4.33
N ALA A 89 -6.24 0.60 3.00
CA ALA A 89 -5.62 -0.42 2.16
C ALA A 89 -4.11 -0.19 1.95
N PHE A 90 -3.34 -0.05 3.04
CA PHE A 90 -1.93 0.29 3.06
C PHE A 90 -1.15 -0.70 3.91
N HIS A 91 -0.38 -1.58 3.28
CA HIS A 91 0.27 -2.72 3.97
C HIS A 91 1.73 -2.47 4.35
N ILE A 92 2.45 -1.57 3.65
CA ILE A 92 3.83 -1.24 3.96
C ILE A 92 3.84 -0.03 4.89
N ARG A 93 4.33 -0.23 6.10
CA ARG A 93 4.46 0.83 7.12
C ARG A 93 5.81 0.72 7.82
N SER A 94 6.50 1.83 7.97
CA SER A 94 7.79 1.94 8.66
C SER A 94 7.90 3.28 9.36
N GLY A 95 8.33 3.29 10.62
CA GLY A 95 8.54 4.53 11.36
C GLY A 95 7.31 5.43 11.47
N GLY A 96 6.09 4.87 11.54
CA GLY A 96 4.84 5.62 11.56
C GLY A 96 4.36 6.12 10.20
N ARG A 97 5.13 5.90 9.13
CA ARG A 97 4.80 6.33 7.77
C ARG A 97 4.30 5.16 6.93
N ALA A 98 3.36 5.44 6.04
CA ALA A 98 2.78 4.44 5.15
C ALA A 98 3.19 4.70 3.70
N TYR A 99 3.39 3.62 2.93
CA TYR A 99 3.31 3.67 1.48
C TYR A 99 1.85 3.49 1.06
N PHE A 100 1.30 4.49 0.39
CA PHE A 100 -0.13 4.54 0.06
C PHE A 100 -0.51 3.76 -1.20
N ASN A 101 0.35 2.88 -1.69
CA ASN A 101 0.10 2.03 -2.85
C ASN A 101 -0.32 2.79 -4.12
N THR A 102 0.16 4.00 -4.32
CA THR A 102 -0.30 4.90 -5.39
C THR A 102 -0.01 4.35 -6.79
N THR A 103 1.18 3.78 -7.01
CA THR A 103 1.51 3.10 -8.28
C THR A 103 0.70 1.83 -8.51
N PRO A 104 0.59 0.85 -7.56
CA PRO A 104 -0.26 -0.32 -7.73
C PRO A 104 -1.72 0.02 -8.06
N LEU A 105 -2.26 1.05 -7.40
CA LEU A 105 -3.62 1.54 -7.64
C LEU A 105 -3.75 2.12 -9.05
N GLY A 106 -2.79 2.92 -9.48
CA GLY A 106 -2.72 3.44 -10.85
C GLY A 106 -2.77 2.33 -11.89
N ARG A 107 -2.08 1.20 -11.65
CA ARG A 107 -2.08 0.06 -12.59
C ARG A 107 -3.42 -0.67 -12.65
N ALA A 108 -4.20 -0.70 -11.57
CA ALA A 108 -5.57 -1.26 -11.59
C ALA A 108 -6.46 -0.50 -12.57
N VAL A 109 -6.39 0.84 -12.55
CA VAL A 109 -7.18 1.70 -13.41
C VAL A 109 -6.64 1.71 -14.85
N THR A 110 -5.34 1.93 -15.03
CA THR A 110 -4.75 1.99 -16.37
C THR A 110 -4.83 0.65 -17.10
N GLY A 111 -4.54 -0.48 -16.42
CA GLY A 111 -4.61 -1.81 -17.01
C GLY A 111 -6.02 -2.24 -17.45
N THR A 112 -7.06 -1.61 -16.92
CA THR A 112 -8.45 -1.88 -17.32
C THR A 112 -8.98 -0.90 -18.36
N LEU A 113 -8.81 0.41 -18.15
CA LEU A 113 -9.36 1.43 -19.03
C LEU A 113 -8.65 1.52 -20.39
N LEU A 114 -7.32 1.33 -20.43
CA LEU A 114 -6.61 1.28 -21.71
C LEU A 114 -7.01 0.06 -22.52
N VAL A 115 -7.21 -1.10 -21.90
CA VAL A 115 -7.72 -2.29 -22.59
C VAL A 115 -9.13 -2.07 -23.11
N ARG A 116 -9.98 -1.33 -22.40
CA ARG A 116 -11.30 -0.96 -22.88
C ARG A 116 -11.22 -0.09 -24.14
N ALA A 117 -10.33 0.92 -24.14
CA ALA A 117 -10.08 1.75 -25.33
C ALA A 117 -9.53 0.91 -26.52
N MET A 118 -8.66 -0.08 -26.24
CA MET A 118 -8.17 -1.01 -27.27
C MET A 118 -9.30 -1.82 -27.92
N LEU A 119 -10.27 -2.28 -27.12
CA LEU A 119 -11.43 -3.03 -27.63
C LEU A 119 -12.26 -2.22 -28.60
N GLU A 120 -12.45 -0.93 -28.34
CA GLU A 120 -13.16 0.01 -29.23
C GLU A 120 -12.44 0.13 -30.58
N ASP A 121 -11.11 0.07 -30.60
CA ASP A 121 -10.28 0.14 -31.79
C ASP A 121 -10.03 -1.24 -32.45
N GLY A 122 -10.61 -2.31 -31.92
CA GLY A 122 -10.46 -3.67 -32.44
C GLY A 122 -9.06 -4.27 -32.23
N VAL A 123 -8.28 -3.78 -31.28
CA VAL A 123 -6.93 -4.28 -30.97
C VAL A 123 -7.02 -5.41 -29.95
N GLN A 124 -6.42 -6.57 -30.25
CA GLN A 124 -6.58 -7.82 -29.50
C GLN A 124 -5.28 -8.31 -28.83
N ILE A 125 -4.18 -7.61 -29.01
CA ILE A 125 -2.89 -7.94 -28.40
C ILE A 125 -2.53 -6.79 -27.46
N TRP A 126 -2.33 -7.11 -26.18
CA TRP A 126 -2.01 -6.16 -25.14
C TRP A 126 -0.54 -6.25 -24.72
N GLY A 127 0.11 -5.10 -24.61
CA GLY A 127 1.48 -4.98 -24.14
C GLY A 127 1.73 -3.71 -23.34
N ASP A 128 2.87 -3.69 -22.72
CA ASP A 128 3.38 -2.56 -21.93
C ASP A 128 4.92 -2.58 -21.87
N GLY A 129 5.52 -1.53 -21.38
CA GLY A 129 6.97 -1.37 -21.24
C GLY A 129 7.57 -1.96 -19.97
N SER A 130 6.84 -2.77 -19.21
CA SER A 130 7.32 -3.31 -17.93
C SER A 130 8.45 -4.31 -18.12
N THR A 131 9.50 -4.17 -17.31
CA THR A 131 10.61 -5.11 -17.30
C THR A 131 10.27 -6.41 -16.57
N PHE A 132 10.89 -7.53 -16.93
CA PHE A 132 10.63 -8.84 -16.33
C PHE A 132 11.03 -8.95 -14.84
N LYS A 133 11.79 -7.99 -14.31
CA LYS A 133 12.19 -7.91 -12.89
C LYS A 133 11.25 -7.04 -12.04
N GLY A 134 10.37 -6.26 -12.68
CA GLY A 134 9.46 -5.34 -11.99
C GLY A 134 8.15 -6.01 -11.56
N ASN A 135 7.36 -5.27 -10.76
CA ASN A 135 6.03 -5.71 -10.34
C ASN A 135 4.98 -5.50 -11.44
N ASP A 136 5.12 -4.46 -12.27
CA ASP A 136 4.11 -4.00 -13.20
C ASP A 136 3.83 -4.98 -14.34
N ILE A 137 4.82 -5.82 -14.66
CA ILE A 137 4.63 -6.87 -15.68
C ILE A 137 3.49 -7.83 -15.32
N GLU A 138 3.34 -8.16 -14.04
CA GLU A 138 2.26 -9.00 -13.53
C GLU A 138 0.97 -8.22 -13.35
N ARG A 139 1.04 -6.99 -12.85
CA ARG A 139 -0.13 -6.12 -12.67
C ARG A 139 -0.86 -5.87 -13.98
N PHE A 140 -0.16 -5.43 -15.03
CA PHE A 140 -0.74 -5.20 -16.35
C PHE A 140 -1.22 -6.50 -17.02
N TYR A 141 -0.51 -7.59 -16.86
CA TYR A 141 -0.96 -8.91 -17.33
C TYR A 141 -2.31 -9.28 -16.74
N ARG A 142 -2.42 -9.18 -15.40
CA ARG A 142 -3.60 -9.57 -14.66
C ARG A 142 -4.80 -8.66 -14.97
N TYR A 143 -4.64 -7.35 -14.85
CA TYR A 143 -5.73 -6.39 -15.10
C TYR A 143 -6.17 -6.42 -16.56
N GLY A 144 -5.26 -6.55 -17.49
CA GLY A 144 -5.60 -6.68 -18.90
C GLY A 144 -6.49 -7.90 -19.18
N LEU A 145 -6.15 -9.07 -18.63
CA LEU A 145 -6.95 -10.29 -18.80
C LEU A 145 -8.26 -10.27 -18.00
N LEU A 146 -8.33 -9.54 -16.87
CA LEU A 146 -9.59 -9.31 -16.18
C LEU A 146 -10.53 -8.41 -16.99
N ALA A 147 -10.01 -7.40 -17.66
CA ALA A 147 -10.77 -6.51 -18.53
C ALA A 147 -11.23 -7.22 -19.83
N ASN A 148 -10.36 -8.05 -20.42
CA ASN A 148 -10.68 -8.85 -21.59
C ASN A 148 -9.95 -10.22 -21.57
N PRO A 149 -10.64 -11.30 -21.21
CA PRO A 149 -10.02 -12.62 -21.12
C PRO A 149 -9.61 -13.24 -22.48
N SER A 150 -10.02 -12.64 -23.60
CA SER A 150 -9.64 -13.12 -24.94
C SER A 150 -8.32 -12.53 -25.45
N LEU A 151 -7.74 -11.55 -24.77
CA LEU A 151 -6.48 -10.92 -25.17
C LEU A 151 -5.35 -11.94 -25.30
N ARG A 152 -4.52 -11.74 -26.33
CA ARG A 152 -3.14 -12.21 -26.38
C ARG A 152 -2.24 -11.13 -25.76
N ILE A 153 -1.13 -11.55 -25.20
CA ILE A 153 -0.22 -10.64 -24.49
C ILE A 153 1.14 -10.64 -25.20
N TYR A 154 1.61 -9.50 -25.61
CA TYR A 154 2.96 -9.31 -26.09
C TYR A 154 3.68 -8.27 -25.26
N LYS A 155 4.78 -8.65 -24.64
CA LYS A 155 5.60 -7.74 -23.85
C LYS A 155 7.02 -7.71 -24.43
N PRO A 156 7.50 -6.57 -24.93
CA PRO A 156 8.82 -6.46 -25.54
C PRO A 156 9.94 -7.02 -24.63
N TRP A 157 9.87 -6.75 -23.34
CA TRP A 157 10.85 -7.24 -22.35
C TRP A 157 10.81 -8.76 -22.07
N LEU A 158 9.86 -9.50 -22.67
CA LEU A 158 9.83 -10.97 -22.66
C LEU A 158 10.24 -11.55 -24.02
N ASP A 159 10.45 -10.73 -25.05
CA ASP A 159 10.92 -11.15 -26.35
C ASP A 159 12.46 -11.17 -26.38
N ALA A 160 13.03 -12.35 -26.58
CA ALA A 160 14.48 -12.53 -26.60
C ALA A 160 15.16 -11.72 -27.72
N CYS A 161 14.50 -11.46 -28.84
CA CYS A 161 15.02 -10.65 -29.93
C CYS A 161 15.10 -9.18 -29.51
N PHE A 162 14.05 -8.65 -28.87
CA PHE A 162 14.03 -7.30 -28.35
C PHE A 162 15.14 -7.10 -27.29
N VAL A 163 15.18 -7.99 -26.30
CA VAL A 163 16.16 -7.90 -25.20
C VAL A 163 17.59 -8.08 -25.70
N GLY A 164 17.81 -8.96 -26.68
CA GLY A 164 19.13 -9.18 -27.29
C GLY A 164 19.64 -7.98 -28.08
N GLU A 165 18.75 -7.21 -28.72
CA GLU A 165 19.09 -6.01 -29.50
C GLU A 165 19.12 -4.73 -28.64
N LEU A 166 18.26 -4.63 -27.62
CA LEU A 166 17.93 -3.39 -26.90
C LEU A 166 17.93 -3.57 -25.36
N GLY A 167 18.77 -4.45 -24.84
CA GLY A 167 18.74 -4.87 -23.43
C GLY A 167 19.13 -3.84 -22.38
N GLY A 168 19.58 -2.64 -22.78
CA GLY A 168 20.01 -1.58 -21.89
C GLY A 168 19.57 -0.19 -22.34
N ARG A 169 19.54 0.78 -21.41
CA ARG A 169 19.14 2.17 -21.69
C ARG A 169 20.07 2.84 -22.70
N LYS A 170 21.37 2.55 -22.65
CA LYS A 170 22.36 3.08 -23.57
C LYS A 170 22.06 2.58 -24.98
N GLU A 171 21.91 1.28 -25.15
CA GLU A 171 21.59 0.64 -26.42
C GLU A 171 20.29 1.18 -27.02
N MET A 172 19.25 1.34 -26.20
CA MET A 172 17.97 1.93 -26.60
C MET A 172 18.13 3.37 -27.10
N SER A 173 18.87 4.21 -26.39
CA SER A 173 19.12 5.60 -26.78
C SER A 173 19.90 5.70 -28.08
N GLU A 174 20.99 4.94 -28.20
CA GLU A 174 21.83 4.88 -29.43
C GLU A 174 21.02 4.36 -30.63
N TRP A 175 20.11 3.39 -30.39
CA TRP A 175 19.25 2.82 -31.43
C TRP A 175 18.26 3.86 -31.99
N LEU A 176 17.62 4.67 -31.14
CA LEU A 176 16.72 5.74 -31.57
C LEU A 176 17.48 6.84 -32.30
N LEU A 177 18.60 7.29 -31.76
CA LEU A 177 19.43 8.35 -32.37
C LEU A 177 19.94 7.94 -33.76
N ALA A 178 20.38 6.69 -33.94
CA ALA A 178 20.84 6.17 -35.24
C ALA A 178 19.75 6.19 -36.32
N ARG A 179 18.46 6.23 -35.92
CA ARG A 179 17.28 6.30 -36.81
C ARG A 179 16.71 7.72 -36.96
N GLY A 180 17.35 8.70 -36.33
CA GLY A 180 16.92 10.10 -36.38
C GLY A 180 15.53 10.29 -35.69
N LEU A 181 15.16 9.38 -34.77
CA LEU A 181 13.91 9.47 -34.04
C LEU A 181 14.03 10.48 -32.91
N PRO A 182 12.94 11.26 -32.61
CA PRO A 182 12.95 12.29 -31.59
C PRO A 182 13.07 11.65 -30.21
N TYR A 183 14.26 11.68 -29.64
CA TYR A 183 14.53 11.24 -28.30
C TYR A 183 14.97 12.44 -27.47
N ARG A 184 14.25 12.73 -26.39
CA ARG A 184 14.73 13.67 -25.37
C ARG A 184 15.70 12.93 -24.48
N ASP A 185 16.97 13.25 -24.64
CA ASP A 185 17.98 12.81 -23.70
C ASP A 185 17.60 13.30 -22.31
N SER A 186 17.04 12.41 -21.49
CA SER A 186 16.88 12.74 -20.09
C SER A 186 18.29 12.73 -19.52
N ALA A 187 18.79 13.91 -19.13
CA ALA A 187 19.98 14.03 -18.30
C ALA A 187 19.96 12.87 -17.30
N GLU A 188 21.10 12.23 -17.10
CA GLU A 188 21.22 11.01 -16.30
C GLU A 188 20.68 11.23 -14.90
N LYS A 189 19.37 11.06 -14.74
CA LYS A 189 18.71 11.21 -13.44
C LYS A 189 19.24 10.13 -12.52
N ALA A 190 19.53 10.51 -11.28
CA ALA A 190 20.04 9.59 -10.26
C ALA A 190 19.05 8.47 -9.90
N TYR A 191 17.78 8.60 -10.28
CA TYR A 191 16.70 7.65 -10.03
C TYR A 191 15.61 7.75 -11.12
N SER A 192 14.68 6.80 -11.12
CA SER A 192 13.48 6.82 -11.96
C SER A 192 12.29 7.36 -11.17
N THR A 193 11.36 8.05 -11.84
CA THR A 193 10.14 8.59 -11.26
C THR A 193 8.92 8.06 -12.02
N ASP A 194 7.84 7.74 -11.31
CA ASP A 194 6.54 7.34 -11.81
C ASP A 194 5.48 8.00 -10.94
N ALA A 195 4.62 8.85 -11.51
CA ALA A 195 3.65 9.62 -10.75
C ALA A 195 2.23 9.47 -11.28
N ASN A 196 1.27 9.76 -10.41
CA ASN A 196 -0.14 9.94 -10.74
C ASN A 196 -0.75 10.95 -9.76
N ILE A 197 -2.04 11.22 -9.87
CA ILE A 197 -2.74 12.20 -9.05
C ILE A 197 -2.65 11.93 -7.54
N TRP A 198 -2.43 10.68 -7.11
CA TRP A 198 -2.33 10.29 -5.70
C TRP A 198 -0.92 10.31 -5.13
N GLY A 199 0.10 10.22 -5.98
CA GLY A 199 1.46 10.18 -5.48
C GLY A 199 2.52 9.93 -6.54
N ALA A 200 3.76 10.04 -6.11
CA ALA A 200 4.95 9.75 -6.91
C ALA A 200 5.80 8.66 -6.25
N THR A 201 6.42 7.85 -7.08
CA THR A 201 7.40 6.83 -6.71
C THR A 201 8.75 7.21 -7.30
N HIS A 202 9.78 7.25 -6.47
CA HIS A 202 11.17 7.44 -6.86
C HIS A 202 11.94 6.17 -6.51
N GLU A 203 12.52 5.52 -7.51
CA GLU A 203 13.18 4.22 -7.32
C GLU A 203 14.34 4.00 -8.28
N ALA A 204 15.05 2.89 -8.13
CA ALA A 204 16.14 2.42 -8.96
C ALA A 204 17.43 3.26 -8.88
N LYS A 205 18.49 2.81 -9.56
CA LYS A 205 19.81 3.44 -9.66
C LYS A 205 20.41 3.76 -8.28
N ALA A 206 20.68 5.04 -7.97
CA ALA A 206 21.26 5.45 -6.70
C ALA A 206 20.37 5.08 -5.48
N LEU A 207 19.05 5.00 -5.66
CA LEU A 207 18.14 4.62 -4.59
C LEU A 207 18.13 3.12 -4.27
N GLU A 208 18.75 2.27 -5.09
CA GLU A 208 18.95 0.85 -4.75
C GLU A 208 19.99 0.67 -3.61
N HIS A 209 20.79 1.69 -3.33
CA HIS A 209 21.77 1.70 -2.25
C HIS A 209 21.16 2.26 -0.96
N LEU A 210 21.23 1.49 0.14
CA LEU A 210 20.64 1.90 1.42
C LEU A 210 21.40 3.01 2.15
N ASP A 211 22.62 3.30 1.75
CA ASP A 211 23.46 4.42 2.23
C ASP A 211 23.16 5.74 1.51
N ALA A 212 22.34 5.73 0.45
CA ALA A 212 21.83 6.95 -0.17
C ALA A 212 20.65 7.50 0.65
N GLY A 213 20.74 8.75 1.14
CA GLY A 213 19.69 9.41 1.90
C GLY A 213 18.49 9.84 1.03
N ILE A 214 17.38 10.19 1.68
CA ILE A 214 16.19 10.74 1.02
C ILE A 214 16.48 12.07 0.30
N GLU A 215 17.53 12.77 0.73
CA GLU A 215 17.92 14.10 0.24
C GLU A 215 18.32 14.12 -1.22
N ILE A 216 18.63 12.97 -1.83
CA ILE A 216 18.93 12.90 -3.26
C ILE A 216 17.70 13.05 -4.15
N VAL A 217 16.51 12.89 -3.57
CA VAL A 217 15.23 13.02 -4.28
C VAL A 217 14.82 14.50 -4.35
N GLU A 218 14.52 14.95 -5.55
CA GLU A 218 13.81 16.22 -5.76
C GLU A 218 12.31 15.96 -5.73
N PRO A 219 11.59 16.44 -4.70
CA PRO A 219 10.14 16.25 -4.63
C PRO A 219 9.43 16.90 -5.82
N ILE A 220 8.45 16.20 -6.39
CA ILE A 220 7.63 16.73 -7.50
C ILE A 220 6.19 17.05 -7.09
N MET A 221 5.77 16.57 -5.91
CA MET A 221 4.46 16.87 -5.34
C MET A 221 4.56 17.67 -4.04
N GLY A 222 5.77 17.87 -3.52
CA GLY A 222 6.01 18.51 -2.24
C GLY A 222 7.24 19.39 -2.23
N VAL A 223 7.76 19.59 -1.02
CA VAL A 223 8.94 20.41 -0.74
C VAL A 223 10.01 19.58 -0.01
N ARG A 224 11.25 20.00 -0.09
CA ARG A 224 12.36 19.40 0.66
C ARG A 224 12.21 19.71 2.16
N PHE A 225 11.33 19.01 2.83
CA PHE A 225 11.03 19.26 4.25
C PHE A 225 12.24 19.03 5.16
N TRP A 226 13.24 18.27 4.73
CA TRP A 226 14.50 18.05 5.44
C TRP A 226 15.50 19.20 5.30
N ASP A 227 15.32 20.10 4.33
CA ASP A 227 16.19 21.25 4.12
C ASP A 227 15.88 22.35 5.16
N PRO A 228 16.81 22.70 6.05
CA PRO A 228 16.58 23.76 7.05
C PRO A 228 16.27 25.12 6.43
N ALA A 229 16.70 25.36 5.18
CA ALA A 229 16.46 26.61 4.46
C ALA A 229 15.04 26.70 3.86
N ALA A 230 14.30 25.59 3.79
CA ALA A 230 12.92 25.61 3.31
C ALA A 230 12.03 26.32 4.30
N GLU A 231 11.36 27.40 3.85
CA GLU A 231 10.40 28.14 4.66
C GLU A 231 9.04 27.44 4.62
N ILE A 232 8.65 26.79 5.73
CA ILE A 232 7.38 26.10 5.89
C ILE A 232 6.65 26.67 7.08
N ALA A 233 5.65 27.52 6.81
CA ALA A 233 4.82 28.10 7.85
C ALA A 233 3.79 27.07 8.35
N ALA A 234 3.48 27.10 9.65
CA ALA A 234 2.42 26.25 10.19
C ALA A 234 1.04 26.66 9.64
N GLU A 235 0.19 25.68 9.36
CA GLU A 235 -1.14 25.89 8.79
C GLU A 235 -2.17 25.00 9.47
N ASP A 236 -3.34 25.54 9.78
CA ASP A 236 -4.49 24.79 10.28
C ASP A 236 -5.39 24.38 9.10
N VAL A 237 -5.68 23.09 9.01
CA VAL A 237 -6.47 22.52 7.93
C VAL A 237 -7.59 21.67 8.52
N THR A 238 -8.82 21.92 8.10
CA THR A 238 -10.01 21.15 8.48
C THR A 238 -10.47 20.29 7.32
N ILE A 239 -10.59 18.99 7.52
CA ILE A 239 -11.11 18.02 6.55
C ILE A 239 -12.45 17.50 7.04
N GLY A 240 -13.49 17.66 6.21
CA GLY A 240 -14.82 17.13 6.47
C GLY A 240 -15.09 15.84 5.69
N PHE A 241 -15.71 14.88 6.37
CA PHE A 241 -16.12 13.58 5.81
C PHE A 241 -17.60 13.35 5.97
N GLU A 242 -18.21 12.75 4.95
CA GLU A 242 -19.56 12.19 5.00
C GLU A 242 -19.54 10.73 4.51
N GLN A 243 -20.03 9.82 5.34
CA GLN A 243 -20.12 8.39 5.03
C GLN A 243 -18.83 7.81 4.44
N GLY A 244 -17.69 8.21 5.03
CA GLY A 244 -16.36 7.72 4.64
C GLY A 244 -15.70 8.45 3.47
N ARG A 245 -16.38 9.43 2.86
CA ARG A 245 -15.83 10.23 1.75
C ARG A 245 -15.44 11.62 2.23
N PRO A 246 -14.27 12.13 1.85
CA PRO A 246 -13.95 13.53 2.08
C PRO A 246 -14.85 14.40 1.20
N VAL A 247 -15.46 15.43 1.79
CA VAL A 247 -16.41 16.32 1.11
C VAL A 247 -15.97 17.77 1.16
N THR A 248 -15.25 18.18 2.20
CA THR A 248 -14.77 19.55 2.35
C THR A 248 -13.31 19.61 2.77
N VAL A 249 -12.62 20.67 2.34
CA VAL A 249 -11.32 21.09 2.87
C VAL A 249 -11.46 22.56 3.26
N ASN A 250 -11.19 22.87 4.53
CA ASN A 250 -11.37 24.23 5.10
C ASN A 250 -12.79 24.78 4.90
N GLY A 251 -13.82 23.90 4.99
CA GLY A 251 -15.21 24.26 4.78
C GLY A 251 -15.61 24.53 3.33
N LYS A 252 -14.68 24.41 2.36
CA LYS A 252 -14.95 24.54 0.94
C LYS A 252 -15.37 23.21 0.34
N GLU A 253 -16.50 23.19 -0.37
CA GLU A 253 -16.92 22.11 -1.26
C GLU A 253 -16.25 22.21 -2.63
N PHE A 254 -16.14 21.08 -3.34
CA PHE A 254 -15.48 21.01 -4.64
C PHE A 254 -16.43 20.49 -5.70
N ALA A 255 -16.24 20.96 -6.95
CA ALA A 255 -17.06 20.55 -8.10
C ALA A 255 -16.86 19.05 -8.43
N SER A 256 -15.68 18.51 -8.14
CA SER A 256 -15.36 17.10 -8.32
C SER A 256 -14.43 16.57 -7.24
N ALA A 257 -14.41 15.25 -7.04
CA ALA A 257 -13.44 14.61 -6.17
C ALA A 257 -12.00 14.79 -6.65
N VAL A 258 -11.79 14.97 -7.95
CA VAL A 258 -10.47 15.30 -8.53
C VAL A 258 -9.97 16.63 -7.98
N ASP A 259 -10.81 17.68 -7.98
CA ASP A 259 -10.44 19.01 -7.48
C ASP A 259 -10.14 18.99 -5.98
N LEU A 260 -10.90 18.22 -5.21
CA LEU A 260 -10.64 18.02 -3.78
C LEU A 260 -9.28 17.38 -3.53
N VAL A 261 -8.94 16.34 -4.29
CA VAL A 261 -7.65 15.65 -4.18
C VAL A 261 -6.49 16.55 -4.57
N LEU A 262 -6.64 17.35 -5.63
CA LEU A 262 -5.64 18.33 -6.04
C LEU A 262 -5.40 19.38 -4.97
N GLU A 263 -6.46 19.88 -4.31
CA GLU A 263 -6.32 20.79 -3.17
C GLU A 263 -5.63 20.12 -1.99
N ALA A 264 -6.01 18.88 -1.65
CA ALA A 264 -5.35 18.12 -0.59
C ALA A 264 -3.85 17.89 -0.90
N ASN A 265 -3.51 17.60 -2.17
CA ASN A 265 -2.12 17.49 -2.62
C ASN A 265 -1.36 18.82 -2.47
N ALA A 266 -1.97 19.92 -2.87
CA ALA A 266 -1.35 21.24 -2.76
C ALA A 266 -1.07 21.61 -1.29
N ILE A 267 -2.02 21.33 -0.40
CA ILE A 267 -1.86 21.56 1.04
C ILE A 267 -0.78 20.65 1.63
N GLY A 268 -0.92 19.34 1.49
CA GLY A 268 0.06 18.38 2.03
C GLY A 268 1.45 18.59 1.46
N GLY A 269 1.53 18.91 0.16
CA GLY A 269 2.78 19.10 -0.56
C GLY A 269 3.61 20.28 -0.05
N ARG A 270 2.98 21.45 0.19
CA ARG A 270 3.72 22.62 0.72
C ARG A 270 4.28 22.45 2.13
N HIS A 271 3.82 21.38 2.83
CA HIS A 271 4.37 20.97 4.13
C HIS A 271 5.35 19.80 4.02
N GLY A 272 5.49 19.17 2.85
CA GLY A 272 6.27 17.96 2.66
C GLY A 272 5.67 16.74 3.36
N LEU A 273 4.36 16.74 3.62
CA LEU A 273 3.62 15.63 4.22
C LEU A 273 3.53 14.44 3.25
N GLY A 274 3.51 13.23 3.77
CA GLY A 274 3.30 12.01 2.99
C GLY A 274 4.53 11.54 2.20
N MET A 275 5.72 12.00 2.57
CA MET A 275 6.96 11.52 1.99
C MET A 275 7.58 10.42 2.85
N SER A 276 7.84 9.25 2.27
CA SER A 276 8.34 8.09 3.00
C SER A 276 9.38 7.30 2.24
N ASP A 277 10.37 6.78 2.98
CA ASP A 277 11.40 5.85 2.51
C ASP A 277 11.03 4.45 2.99
N GLN A 278 10.76 3.53 2.08
CA GLN A 278 10.25 2.20 2.38
C GLN A 278 11.09 1.10 1.73
N ILE A 279 11.27 0.02 2.48
CA ILE A 279 11.78 -1.24 1.96
C ILE A 279 10.60 -2.19 1.77
N GLU A 280 10.42 -2.67 0.56
CA GLU A 280 9.30 -3.52 0.18
C GLU A 280 9.75 -4.90 -0.31
N ASN A 281 8.83 -5.87 -0.25
CA ASN A 281 8.99 -7.15 -0.92
C ASN A 281 8.23 -7.08 -2.26
N ARG A 282 8.95 -7.19 -3.37
CA ARG A 282 8.34 -7.30 -4.70
C ARG A 282 7.45 -8.54 -4.79
N VAL A 283 6.60 -8.59 -5.81
CA VAL A 283 5.76 -9.76 -6.09
C VAL A 283 6.60 -11.03 -6.31
N ILE A 284 7.82 -10.87 -6.85
CA ILE A 284 8.82 -11.94 -7.04
C ILE A 284 9.67 -12.23 -5.79
N GLU A 285 9.23 -11.82 -4.59
CA GLU A 285 9.88 -12.03 -3.29
C GLU A 285 11.26 -11.33 -3.11
N ALA A 286 11.72 -10.55 -4.08
CA ALA A 286 12.95 -9.76 -3.94
C ALA A 286 12.70 -8.49 -3.12
N LYS A 287 13.70 -8.05 -2.35
CA LYS A 287 13.67 -6.75 -1.68
C LYS A 287 13.93 -5.63 -2.68
N SER A 288 13.23 -4.51 -2.49
CA SER A 288 13.52 -3.25 -3.17
C SER A 288 13.28 -2.07 -2.22
N ARG A 289 13.79 -0.92 -2.58
CA ARG A 289 13.59 0.34 -1.88
C ARG A 289 12.95 1.34 -2.82
N GLY A 290 12.02 2.12 -2.30
CA GLY A 290 11.43 3.26 -2.97
C GLY A 290 11.24 4.43 -2.01
N ILE A 291 11.35 5.65 -2.54
CA ILE A 291 10.94 6.87 -1.86
C ILE A 291 9.64 7.33 -2.51
N TYR A 292 8.65 7.62 -1.69
CA TYR A 292 7.28 7.87 -2.12
C TYR A 292 6.81 9.23 -1.66
N GLU A 293 6.06 9.92 -2.52
CA GLU A 293 5.30 11.12 -2.19
C GLU A 293 3.81 10.82 -2.34
N ALA A 294 3.00 11.18 -1.36
CA ALA A 294 1.54 11.07 -1.42
C ALA A 294 0.89 12.11 -0.50
N PRO A 295 1.09 13.42 -0.76
CA PRO A 295 0.75 14.45 0.20
C PRO A 295 -0.74 14.55 0.52
N GLY A 296 -1.62 14.51 -0.48
CA GLY A 296 -3.06 14.56 -0.27
C GLY A 296 -3.60 13.30 0.39
N MET A 297 -3.09 12.11 -0.01
CA MET A 297 -3.51 10.86 0.61
C MET A 297 -3.09 10.83 2.10
N ALA A 298 -1.90 11.30 2.43
CA ALA A 298 -1.43 11.37 3.81
C ALA A 298 -2.29 12.33 4.66
N LEU A 299 -2.63 13.50 4.12
CA LEU A 299 -3.49 14.48 4.78
C LEU A 299 -4.88 13.89 5.07
N LEU A 300 -5.51 13.32 4.04
CA LEU A 300 -6.83 12.71 4.16
C LEU A 300 -6.82 11.51 5.10
N HIS A 301 -5.76 10.68 5.04
CA HIS A 301 -5.61 9.49 5.89
C HIS A 301 -5.45 9.85 7.36
N ALA A 302 -4.64 10.87 7.70
CA ALA A 302 -4.49 11.33 9.08
C ALA A 302 -5.82 11.76 9.71
N ALA A 303 -6.64 12.50 8.95
CA ALA A 303 -7.97 12.92 9.40
C ALA A 303 -8.95 11.73 9.47
N TYR A 304 -8.92 10.83 8.48
CA TYR A 304 -9.78 9.65 8.43
C TYR A 304 -9.52 8.69 9.59
N GLU A 305 -8.26 8.35 9.87
CA GLU A 305 -7.89 7.48 11.00
C GLU A 305 -8.33 8.08 12.34
N ARG A 306 -8.29 9.40 12.49
CA ARG A 306 -8.80 10.07 13.69
C ARG A 306 -10.30 9.82 13.89
N LEU A 307 -11.09 9.91 12.82
CA LEU A 307 -12.53 9.63 12.88
C LEU A 307 -12.82 8.13 13.11
N VAL A 308 -12.06 7.23 12.51
CA VAL A 308 -12.18 5.78 12.77
C VAL A 308 -12.04 5.51 14.28
N ASN A 309 -11.03 6.11 14.92
CA ASN A 309 -10.80 5.95 16.36
C ASN A 309 -11.87 6.63 17.24
N ALA A 310 -12.48 7.72 16.78
CA ALA A 310 -13.52 8.42 17.54
C ALA A 310 -14.89 7.74 17.47
N ILE A 311 -15.15 7.01 16.38
CA ILE A 311 -16.49 6.47 16.06
C ILE A 311 -16.60 4.98 16.42
N HIS A 312 -15.57 4.18 16.15
CA HIS A 312 -15.62 2.72 16.29
C HIS A 312 -15.07 2.22 17.62
N ASN A 313 -15.52 1.02 18.02
CA ASN A 313 -14.95 0.29 19.17
C ASN A 313 -13.65 -0.42 18.76
N GLU A 314 -12.89 -0.87 19.78
CA GLU A 314 -11.58 -1.50 19.59
C GLU A 314 -11.61 -2.72 18.64
N ASP A 315 -12.61 -3.60 18.77
CA ASP A 315 -12.70 -4.80 17.92
C ASP A 315 -12.89 -4.43 16.44
N THR A 316 -13.71 -3.40 16.16
CA THR A 316 -13.91 -2.89 14.80
C THR A 316 -12.64 -2.22 14.26
N ILE A 317 -11.94 -1.44 15.08
CA ILE A 317 -10.66 -0.79 14.72
C ILE A 317 -9.59 -1.85 14.41
N ALA A 318 -9.47 -2.88 15.25
CA ALA A 318 -8.51 -3.96 15.05
C ALA A 318 -8.79 -4.72 13.73
N ASN A 319 -10.06 -5.02 13.44
CA ASN A 319 -10.46 -5.63 12.17
C ASN A 319 -10.17 -4.72 10.97
N TYR A 320 -10.47 -3.42 11.09
CA TYR A 320 -10.18 -2.43 10.05
C TYR A 320 -8.69 -2.42 9.68
N HIS A 321 -7.80 -2.36 10.67
CA HIS A 321 -6.36 -2.37 10.40
C HIS A 321 -5.86 -3.71 9.85
N CYS A 322 -6.36 -4.83 10.35
CA CYS A 322 -5.98 -6.17 9.88
C CYS A 322 -6.39 -6.38 8.42
N GLU A 323 -7.66 -6.18 8.11
CA GLU A 323 -8.22 -6.43 6.78
C GLU A 323 -7.80 -5.35 5.77
N GLY A 324 -7.64 -4.09 6.21
CA GLY A 324 -7.08 -3.03 5.40
C GLY A 324 -5.65 -3.33 4.96
N ARG A 325 -4.80 -3.81 5.87
CA ARG A 325 -3.44 -4.25 5.53
C ARG A 325 -3.44 -5.41 4.53
N ARG A 326 -4.32 -6.39 4.71
CA ARG A 326 -4.49 -7.53 3.79
C ARG A 326 -4.93 -7.06 2.41
N LEU A 327 -5.91 -6.16 2.35
CA LEU A 327 -6.38 -5.55 1.12
C LEU A 327 -5.27 -4.75 0.41
N GLY A 328 -4.47 -3.98 1.17
CA GLY A 328 -3.30 -3.28 0.64
C GLY A 328 -2.27 -4.20 0.00
N ARG A 329 -2.04 -5.39 0.57
CA ARG A 329 -1.17 -6.41 -0.04
C ARG A 329 -1.77 -6.97 -1.34
N LEU A 330 -3.07 -7.25 -1.37
CA LEU A 330 -3.74 -7.68 -2.60
C LEU A 330 -3.64 -6.62 -3.71
N MET A 331 -3.83 -5.35 -3.37
CA MET A 331 -3.64 -4.23 -4.31
C MET A 331 -2.22 -4.19 -4.85
N TYR A 332 -1.23 -4.30 -3.98
CA TYR A 332 0.19 -4.32 -4.34
C TYR A 332 0.53 -5.44 -5.35
N GLU A 333 -0.08 -6.61 -5.17
CA GLU A 333 0.07 -7.79 -6.04
C GLU A 333 -0.72 -7.71 -7.36
N GLY A 334 -1.42 -6.60 -7.65
CA GLY A 334 -2.28 -6.49 -8.84
C GLY A 334 -3.61 -7.23 -8.71
N ARG A 335 -4.11 -7.44 -7.51
CA ARG A 335 -5.29 -8.24 -7.18
C ARG A 335 -6.45 -7.39 -6.62
N TRP A 336 -6.44 -6.08 -6.88
CA TRP A 336 -7.44 -5.13 -6.40
C TRP A 336 -8.88 -5.44 -6.83
N LEU A 337 -9.04 -6.11 -7.99
CA LEU A 337 -10.32 -6.52 -8.56
C LEU A 337 -10.63 -8.01 -8.36
N ASP A 338 -9.84 -8.74 -7.57
CA ASP A 338 -10.14 -10.13 -7.23
C ASP A 338 -11.36 -10.22 -6.32
N PRO A 339 -12.13 -11.32 -6.37
CA PRO A 339 -13.29 -11.52 -5.47
C PRO A 339 -12.96 -11.33 -4.00
N GLN A 340 -11.77 -11.77 -3.55
CA GLN A 340 -11.33 -11.57 -2.16
C GLN A 340 -11.12 -10.09 -1.83
N ALA A 341 -10.53 -9.30 -2.73
CA ALA A 341 -10.35 -7.87 -2.52
C ALA A 341 -11.70 -7.14 -2.52
N LEU A 342 -12.61 -7.52 -3.43
CA LEU A 342 -13.96 -6.96 -3.48
C LEU A 342 -14.76 -7.25 -2.20
N MET A 343 -14.66 -8.48 -1.65
CA MET A 343 -15.28 -8.83 -0.36
C MET A 343 -14.74 -7.94 0.78
N LEU A 344 -13.43 -7.75 0.86
CA LEU A 344 -12.82 -6.91 1.89
C LEU A 344 -13.23 -5.44 1.73
N ARG A 345 -13.21 -4.92 0.51
CA ARG A 345 -13.67 -3.56 0.18
C ARG A 345 -15.12 -3.34 0.61
N GLU A 346 -16.02 -4.23 0.18
CA GLU A 346 -17.44 -4.16 0.54
C GLU A 346 -17.65 -4.20 2.05
N SER A 347 -16.94 -5.08 2.74
CA SER A 347 -17.03 -5.19 4.21
C SER A 347 -16.55 -3.91 4.89
N LEU A 348 -15.35 -3.42 4.54
CA LEU A 348 -14.76 -2.25 5.20
C LEU A 348 -15.52 -0.96 4.87
N GLN A 349 -15.90 -0.74 3.60
CA GLN A 349 -16.66 0.45 3.20
C GLN A 349 -18.03 0.47 3.85
N ARG A 350 -18.74 -0.68 3.88
CA ARG A 350 -20.09 -0.78 4.43
C ARG A 350 -20.10 -0.65 5.95
N TRP A 351 -19.25 -1.39 6.66
CA TRP A 351 -19.34 -1.54 8.11
C TRP A 351 -18.45 -0.57 8.89
N VAL A 352 -17.42 -0.01 8.25
CA VAL A 352 -16.57 1.02 8.85
C VAL A 352 -16.84 2.36 8.18
N GLY A 353 -16.66 2.46 6.87
CA GLY A 353 -16.69 3.72 6.14
C GLY A 353 -18.02 4.48 6.28
N THR A 354 -19.17 3.81 6.13
CA THR A 354 -20.49 4.49 6.19
C THR A 354 -20.76 5.20 7.51
N ALA A 355 -20.12 4.81 8.59
CA ALA A 355 -20.25 5.48 9.88
C ALA A 355 -19.36 6.73 10.00
N ILE A 356 -18.35 6.86 9.13
CA ILE A 356 -17.38 7.96 9.22
C ILE A 356 -17.98 9.25 8.68
N THR A 357 -18.52 10.05 9.60
CA THR A 357 -19.03 11.40 9.32
C THR A 357 -18.53 12.34 10.40
N GLY A 358 -17.93 13.45 10.02
CA GLY A 358 -17.36 14.44 10.94
C GLY A 358 -16.23 15.23 10.34
N GLU A 359 -15.64 16.09 11.15
CA GLU A 359 -14.55 16.98 10.77
C GLU A 359 -13.34 16.78 11.68
N VAL A 360 -12.16 16.91 11.10
CA VAL A 360 -10.89 16.91 11.83
C VAL A 360 -10.07 18.11 11.42
N THR A 361 -9.65 18.90 12.41
CA THR A 361 -8.72 20.03 12.22
C THR A 361 -7.32 19.60 12.61
N LEU A 362 -6.40 19.69 11.66
CA LEU A 362 -4.98 19.39 11.82
C LEU A 362 -4.17 20.69 11.73
N ARG A 363 -3.17 20.85 12.59
CA ARG A 363 -2.11 21.86 12.42
C ARG A 363 -0.92 21.18 11.78
N LEU A 364 -0.66 21.49 10.52
CA LEU A 364 0.49 21.00 9.78
C LEU A 364 1.69 21.91 10.04
N ARG A 365 2.88 21.32 10.13
CA ARG A 365 4.15 22.03 10.29
C ARG A 365 5.11 21.58 9.18
N ARG A 366 5.99 20.65 9.46
CA ARG A 366 7.04 20.23 8.51
C ARG A 366 7.09 18.71 8.39
N GLY A 367 6.94 18.18 7.19
CA GLY A 367 6.91 16.72 6.97
C GLY A 367 5.74 16.09 7.71
N GLU A 368 6.02 15.05 8.49
CA GLU A 368 5.02 14.33 9.30
C GLU A 368 4.73 15.00 10.66
N ASP A 369 5.27 16.19 10.93
CA ASP A 369 4.97 16.91 12.16
C ASP A 369 3.63 17.64 12.05
N TYR A 370 2.58 17.02 12.57
CA TYR A 370 1.26 17.62 12.70
C TYR A 370 0.65 17.37 14.09
N SER A 371 -0.33 18.19 14.46
CA SER A 371 -1.13 18.01 15.67
C SER A 371 -2.62 18.01 15.32
N ILE A 372 -3.41 17.20 16.02
CA ILE A 372 -4.86 17.27 15.95
C ILE A 372 -5.33 18.38 16.87
N LEU A 373 -5.99 19.40 16.34
CA LEU A 373 -6.54 20.52 17.09
C LEU A 373 -7.99 20.32 17.48
N GLY A 374 -8.77 19.65 16.65
CA GLY A 374 -10.18 19.42 16.88
C GLY A 374 -10.69 18.20 16.16
N THR A 375 -11.73 17.59 16.69
CA THR A 375 -12.46 16.49 16.07
C THR A 375 -13.93 16.63 16.45
N SER A 376 -14.82 16.67 15.48
CA SER A 376 -16.27 16.79 15.69
C SER A 376 -17.02 15.83 14.78
N GLY A 377 -18.19 15.36 15.22
CA GLY A 377 -19.04 14.48 14.43
C GLY A 377 -20.28 14.04 15.21
N PRO A 378 -21.33 13.58 14.49
CA PRO A 378 -22.62 13.27 15.10
C PRO A 378 -22.67 11.91 15.81
N THR A 379 -21.74 10.98 15.52
CA THR A 379 -21.85 9.56 15.90
C THR A 379 -20.64 9.03 16.67
N PHE A 380 -20.03 9.87 17.50
CA PHE A 380 -18.86 9.42 18.28
C PHE A 380 -19.23 8.39 19.33
N SER A 381 -18.41 7.33 19.43
CA SER A 381 -18.41 6.44 20.59
C SER A 381 -17.70 7.06 21.80
N TYR A 382 -16.91 8.10 21.57
CA TYR A 382 -16.26 8.90 22.62
C TYR A 382 -17.27 9.83 23.28
N HIS A 383 -17.54 9.58 24.57
CA HIS A 383 -18.47 10.35 25.39
C HIS A 383 -17.76 10.82 26.65
N PRO A 384 -17.23 12.04 26.70
CA PRO A 384 -16.50 12.56 27.86
C PRO A 384 -17.34 12.49 29.14
N ASP A 385 -18.63 12.79 29.06
CA ASP A 385 -19.52 12.82 30.22
C ASP A 385 -19.72 11.46 30.89
N LYS A 386 -19.59 10.35 30.12
CA LYS A 386 -19.71 8.98 30.65
C LYS A 386 -18.47 8.48 31.38
N LEU A 387 -17.29 9.06 31.09
CA LEU A 387 -16.00 8.59 31.59
C LEU A 387 -15.21 9.69 32.31
N SER A 388 -15.86 10.83 32.61
CA SER A 388 -15.23 11.91 33.39
C SER A 388 -14.78 11.37 34.75
N MET A 389 -13.55 11.70 35.13
CA MET A 389 -13.05 11.45 36.49
C MET A 389 -13.66 12.43 37.51
N GLU A 390 -14.29 13.49 37.03
CA GLU A 390 -15.05 14.38 37.84
C GLU A 390 -16.37 13.73 38.28
N ARG A 391 -16.92 14.18 39.43
CA ARG A 391 -18.18 13.67 39.92
C ARG A 391 -19.34 14.12 39.03
N THR A 392 -19.94 13.16 38.32
CA THR A 392 -21.15 13.38 37.51
C THR A 392 -22.33 12.68 38.17
N GLU A 393 -23.51 13.34 38.18
CA GLU A 393 -24.73 12.79 38.81
C GLU A 393 -25.31 11.59 38.01
N ASP A 394 -24.99 11.51 36.68
CA ASP A 394 -25.54 10.51 35.76
C ASP A 394 -24.48 9.52 35.26
N SER A 395 -23.70 8.91 36.15
CA SER A 395 -22.78 7.85 35.75
C SER A 395 -23.57 6.59 35.33
N ALA A 396 -23.23 6.01 34.15
CA ALA A 396 -23.86 4.77 33.64
C ALA A 396 -23.59 3.53 34.52
N PHE A 397 -22.62 3.58 35.42
CA PHE A 397 -22.25 2.51 36.34
C PHE A 397 -21.61 3.09 37.60
N GLY A 398 -21.70 2.36 38.72
CA GLY A 398 -21.14 2.75 40.00
C GLY A 398 -20.00 1.84 40.48
N PRO A 399 -19.47 2.16 41.70
CA PRO A 399 -18.41 1.36 42.29
C PRO A 399 -18.78 -0.12 42.48
N THR A 400 -20.02 -0.40 42.80
CA THR A 400 -20.51 -1.79 43.01
C THR A 400 -20.47 -2.60 41.71
N ASP A 401 -20.84 -2.00 40.57
CA ASP A 401 -20.78 -2.64 39.24
C ASP A 401 -19.33 -2.95 38.88
N ARG A 402 -18.42 -2.04 39.17
CA ARG A 402 -16.99 -2.24 38.92
C ARG A 402 -16.39 -3.33 39.79
N ILE A 403 -16.80 -3.43 41.06
CA ILE A 403 -16.38 -4.52 41.95
C ILE A 403 -16.81 -5.88 41.37
N GLY A 404 -18.04 -6.00 40.90
CA GLY A 404 -18.56 -7.21 40.26
C GLY A 404 -17.74 -7.60 39.04
N GLN A 405 -17.47 -6.66 38.16
CA GLN A 405 -16.65 -6.88 36.97
C GLN A 405 -15.22 -7.34 37.32
N LEU A 406 -14.56 -6.70 38.29
CA LEU A 406 -13.21 -7.09 38.72
C LEU A 406 -13.22 -8.48 39.38
N THR A 407 -14.29 -8.84 40.10
CA THR A 407 -14.43 -10.18 40.66
C THR A 407 -14.50 -11.25 39.58
N MET A 408 -15.22 -11.00 38.49
CA MET A 408 -15.28 -11.92 37.34
C MET A 408 -13.92 -12.11 36.65
N ARG A 409 -13.06 -11.08 36.65
CA ARG A 409 -11.69 -11.19 36.12
C ARG A 409 -10.80 -12.18 36.87
N ASN A 410 -11.19 -12.60 38.10
CA ASN A 410 -10.43 -13.60 38.85
C ASN A 410 -10.37 -14.94 38.12
N LEU A 411 -11.36 -15.29 37.28
CA LEU A 411 -11.34 -16.51 36.48
C LEU A 411 -10.19 -16.48 35.45
N ASP A 412 -10.13 -15.41 34.66
CA ASP A 412 -9.07 -15.20 33.66
C ASP A 412 -7.68 -15.09 34.31
N ILE A 413 -7.61 -14.39 35.47
CA ILE A 413 -6.37 -14.25 36.24
C ILE A 413 -5.91 -15.61 36.77
N ALA A 414 -6.83 -16.46 37.25
CA ALA A 414 -6.51 -17.80 37.76
C ALA A 414 -5.93 -18.69 36.64
N ASP A 415 -6.56 -18.66 35.45
CA ASP A 415 -6.06 -19.40 34.28
C ASP A 415 -4.69 -18.91 33.82
N SER A 416 -4.51 -17.60 33.78
CA SER A 416 -3.21 -16.98 33.44
C SER A 416 -2.15 -17.36 34.45
N ARG A 417 -2.50 -17.37 35.76
CA ARG A 417 -1.61 -17.74 36.84
C ARG A 417 -1.14 -19.20 36.69
N ALA A 418 -2.07 -20.12 36.46
CA ALA A 418 -1.75 -21.52 36.24
C ALA A 418 -0.76 -21.75 35.08
N LYS A 419 -0.93 -21.02 33.98
CA LYS A 419 0.01 -21.05 32.85
C LYS A 419 1.37 -20.48 33.20
N LEU A 420 1.43 -19.37 33.94
CA LEU A 420 2.71 -18.78 34.39
C LEU A 420 3.48 -19.75 35.29
N GLU A 421 2.81 -20.49 36.20
CA GLU A 421 3.42 -21.50 37.03
C GLU A 421 3.96 -22.66 36.19
N GLN A 422 3.25 -23.09 35.17
CA GLN A 422 3.70 -24.11 34.23
C GLN A 422 4.95 -23.65 33.45
N TYR A 423 4.97 -22.41 32.93
CA TYR A 423 6.11 -21.85 32.22
C TYR A 423 7.33 -21.68 33.14
N ALA A 424 7.12 -21.29 34.40
CA ALA A 424 8.18 -21.25 35.39
C ALA A 424 8.82 -22.64 35.62
N GLY A 425 7.98 -23.70 35.72
CA GLY A 425 8.45 -25.09 35.83
C GLY A 425 9.23 -25.57 34.60
N LEU A 426 9.05 -24.98 33.43
CA LEU A 426 9.82 -25.25 32.20
C LEU A 426 11.10 -24.41 32.08
N GLY A 427 11.41 -23.57 33.08
CA GLY A 427 12.57 -22.69 33.05
C GLY A 427 12.51 -21.57 32.02
N MET A 428 11.29 -21.20 31.55
CA MET A 428 11.08 -20.16 30.52
C MET A 428 11.24 -18.74 31.08
N PHE A 429 11.31 -18.58 32.39
CA PHE A 429 11.62 -17.29 33.00
C PHE A 429 13.13 -17.22 33.27
N GLY A 430 13.79 -16.26 32.62
CA GLY A 430 15.18 -15.95 32.87
C GLY A 430 15.42 -15.34 34.27
N ARG A 431 16.68 -15.12 34.64
CA ARG A 431 17.06 -14.54 35.96
C ARG A 431 16.42 -13.16 36.21
N ALA A 432 16.13 -12.40 35.18
CA ALA A 432 15.48 -11.10 35.27
C ALA A 432 13.96 -11.18 35.48
N HIS A 433 13.37 -12.37 35.32
CA HIS A 433 11.92 -12.62 35.42
C HIS A 433 11.69 -13.81 36.35
N PRO A 434 11.76 -13.59 37.65
CA PRO A 434 11.52 -14.67 38.60
C PRO A 434 10.11 -15.22 38.44
N ALA A 435 9.95 -16.50 38.70
CA ALA A 435 8.63 -17.15 38.73
C ALA A 435 7.69 -16.37 39.66
N PRO A 436 6.39 -16.31 39.31
CA PRO A 436 5.39 -15.70 40.20
C PRO A 436 5.46 -16.36 41.59
N PRO A 437 5.29 -15.60 42.65
CA PRO A 437 5.31 -16.16 44.02
C PRO A 437 4.19 -17.19 44.18
N GLU A 438 4.45 -18.23 44.97
CA GLU A 438 3.48 -19.24 45.31
C GLU A 438 2.24 -18.59 45.98
N THR A 439 1.07 -19.15 45.72
CA THR A 439 -0.19 -18.62 46.25
C THR A 439 -0.14 -18.61 47.79
N GLY A 440 -0.29 -17.44 48.40
CA GLY A 440 -0.32 -17.24 49.82
C GLY A 440 1.01 -16.81 50.47
N GLN A 441 2.10 -16.68 49.71
CA GLN A 441 3.33 -16.09 50.22
C GLN A 441 3.42 -14.60 49.92
N PRO A 442 3.89 -13.75 50.84
CA PRO A 442 4.12 -12.34 50.56
C PRO A 442 5.23 -12.18 49.52
N VAL A 443 5.01 -11.32 48.52
CA VAL A 443 6.00 -10.97 47.49
C VAL A 443 7.26 -10.42 48.22
N PRO A 444 8.47 -10.96 48.00
CA PRO A 444 9.68 -10.41 48.57
C PRO A 444 9.86 -8.93 48.20
N ALA A 445 10.28 -8.12 49.15
CA ALA A 445 10.36 -6.67 49.00
C ALA A 445 11.22 -6.14 47.82
N GLY A 446 12.04 -7.00 47.19
CA GLY A 446 12.84 -6.65 46.01
C GLY A 446 12.15 -6.90 44.64
N LEU A 447 10.91 -7.42 44.58
CA LEU A 447 10.19 -7.78 43.38
C LEU A 447 9.06 -6.83 43.03
N GLN A 448 9.14 -5.57 43.45
CA GLN A 448 8.09 -4.57 43.22
C GLN A 448 8.09 -3.95 41.85
N SER A 449 8.99 -4.28 40.96
CA SER A 449 8.92 -3.86 39.54
C SER A 449 8.21 -4.93 38.71
N ALA A 450 7.18 -4.52 37.99
CA ALA A 450 6.52 -5.37 37.00
C ALA A 450 7.55 -5.97 36.01
N PRO A 451 7.43 -7.24 35.63
CA PRO A 451 8.35 -7.84 34.67
C PRO A 451 8.25 -7.13 33.33
N THR A 452 9.29 -6.44 32.95
CA THR A 452 9.44 -5.89 31.61
C THR A 452 10.09 -6.96 30.74
N GLY A 453 9.30 -7.59 29.87
CA GLY A 453 9.78 -8.54 28.86
C GLY A 453 9.66 -10.02 29.27
N LEU A 454 8.60 -10.65 28.82
CA LEU A 454 8.36 -12.10 28.99
C LEU A 454 9.16 -12.98 28.02
N ILE A 455 10.02 -12.38 27.18
CA ILE A 455 10.80 -13.11 26.16
C ILE A 455 12.29 -12.84 26.42
N GLY A 456 12.85 -13.52 27.39
CA GLY A 456 14.29 -13.64 27.55
C GLY A 456 14.81 -14.94 26.92
N ALA A 457 16.09 -14.96 26.52
CA ALA A 457 16.72 -16.18 26.02
C ALA A 457 16.58 -17.31 27.05
N MET A 458 16.18 -18.48 26.60
CA MET A 458 16.07 -19.66 27.46
C MET A 458 17.41 -19.96 28.15
N PRO A 459 17.47 -20.16 29.49
CA PRO A 459 18.70 -20.59 30.15
C PRO A 459 19.10 -21.96 29.61
N GLU A 460 20.42 -22.17 29.43
CA GLU A 460 20.99 -23.42 28.86
C GLU A 460 20.48 -24.71 29.53
N GLY A 461 20.01 -24.65 30.77
CA GLY A 461 19.38 -25.77 31.48
C GLY A 461 17.95 -26.10 31.05
N GLY A 462 17.20 -25.19 30.43
CA GLY A 462 15.80 -25.41 30.03
C GLY A 462 15.67 -26.40 28.87
N ALA A 463 16.60 -26.34 27.91
CA ALA A 463 16.63 -27.27 26.79
C ALA A 463 16.84 -28.73 27.19
N ARG A 464 17.62 -28.97 28.27
CA ARG A 464 17.84 -30.34 28.79
C ARG A 464 16.61 -30.90 29.51
N ALA A 465 15.81 -30.06 30.16
CA ALA A 465 14.58 -30.49 30.84
C ALA A 465 13.49 -30.92 29.88
N ILE A 466 13.41 -30.25 28.70
CA ILE A 466 12.46 -30.60 27.64
C ILE A 466 12.87 -31.90 26.95
N ALA A 467 14.18 -32.11 26.69
CA ALA A 467 14.67 -33.31 26.04
C ALA A 467 14.56 -34.59 26.94
N SER A 468 14.59 -34.44 28.27
CA SER A 468 14.48 -35.58 29.22
C SER A 468 13.03 -35.99 29.50
N ARG A 469 12.02 -35.18 29.17
CA ARG A 469 10.60 -35.52 29.36
C ARG A 469 9.88 -35.96 28.04
N GLY A 470 10.60 -36.07 26.95
CA GLY A 470 10.05 -36.38 25.62
C GLY A 470 9.94 -37.88 25.35
N LYS A 471 9.34 -38.66 26.21
CA LYS A 471 8.65 -39.92 25.86
C LYS A 471 7.37 -39.97 26.65
N VAL A 472 6.36 -39.33 26.15
CA VAL A 472 4.96 -39.64 26.50
C VAL A 472 4.67 -40.94 25.73
N ALA A 473 4.45 -42.02 26.46
CA ALA A 473 3.91 -43.26 25.87
C ALA A 473 2.54 -42.94 25.27
N GLY A 474 2.43 -43.04 23.95
CA GLY A 474 1.14 -42.83 23.27
C GLY A 474 1.19 -42.54 21.80
N ASP A 475 2.36 -42.22 21.20
CA ASP A 475 2.42 -41.84 19.79
C ASP A 475 2.53 -43.04 18.81
N ASP A 476 2.65 -44.27 19.27
CA ASP A 476 2.73 -45.43 18.40
C ASP A 476 1.36 -46.02 17.96
N GLU A 477 0.22 -45.57 18.56
CA GLU A 477 -1.12 -46.04 18.14
C GLU A 477 -1.82 -45.14 17.12
N LEU A 478 -1.32 -43.95 16.85
CA LEU A 478 -1.95 -43.03 15.88
C LEU A 478 -1.43 -43.17 14.44
N LEU A 479 -0.34 -43.86 14.23
CA LEU A 479 0.22 -44.11 12.89
C LEU A 479 -0.30 -45.38 12.22
N ASP A 480 -0.87 -46.33 12.95
CA ASP A 480 -1.45 -47.57 12.40
C ASP A 480 -2.88 -47.39 11.86
N HIS A 481 -3.61 -46.35 12.26
CA HIS A 481 -4.96 -46.09 11.72
C HIS A 481 -4.99 -45.33 10.40
N ALA A 482 -3.91 -44.62 10.02
CA ALA A 482 -3.84 -43.90 8.76
C ALA A 482 -3.41 -44.78 7.57
N ALA A 483 -2.90 -45.97 7.82
CA ALA A 483 -2.43 -46.90 6.79
C ALA A 483 -3.48 -47.95 6.32
N MET A 484 -4.65 -47.99 6.95
CA MET A 484 -5.71 -48.95 6.63
C MET A 484 -6.87 -48.42 5.75
N GLU A 485 -6.92 -47.12 5.44
CA GLU A 485 -7.96 -46.56 4.56
C GLU A 485 -7.52 -46.22 3.15
N ALA A 486 -6.33 -46.59 2.73
CA ALA A 486 -5.83 -46.33 1.38
C ALA A 486 -5.74 -47.64 0.52
N GLY A 487 -6.71 -48.50 0.61
CA GLY A 487 -6.75 -49.71 -0.20
C GLY A 487 -8.11 -50.36 -0.29
N THR A 488 -8.98 -49.79 -1.13
CA THR A 488 -9.96 -50.49 -2.00
C THR A 488 -10.86 -49.46 -2.70
N ASP A 489 -10.85 -49.58 -4.02
CA ASP A 489 -11.68 -49.03 -5.09
C ASP A 489 -11.24 -47.72 -5.70
#